data_b5d9bdfe6a415c3e29d447211ef1fd4b
#
_entry.id   b5d9bdfe6a415c3e29d447211ef1fd4b
#
_cell.length_a   1.000
_cell.length_b   1.000
_cell.length_c   1.000
_cell.angle_alpha   90.00
_cell.angle_beta   90.00
_cell.angle_gamma   90.00
#
_symmetry.space_group_name_H-M   'P 1'
#
loop_
_entity.id
_entity.type
_entity.pdbx_description
1 polymer ?
#
loop_
_entity_poly.entity_id
_entity_poly.type
_entity_poly.pdbx_seq_one_letter_code
_entity_poly.pdbx_strand_id
1 'polypeptide(L)'
;MPPQIIVSNSWVFSGIGPRRRECRWPPVATIVSCVIWHGQRTSSLTPSSSHRTKADLNLFESLSDKLNGAFAKMTGKGKLSEKDIDEALREVRLALLEADVDFKVTRSFVRAVKDRASDENIFASLTPGQSVVRIVNEELVKILGGEAEGLTRGEAPPTIIMLVGLQGVGKTTSAAKLARLLREQDETVAIAACDLRRPAAIEQLVQLGNDLGVHVYREDPQKSTPLKVAQNAVKEAQRNNTHYLILDTSGRIAIDDELMQELEEIREAVNPVESLLVVDAMTGQDAVRSGTEFQERIGLTGIIMTKMDGDARGGAALSMRSVTGVPIKFIGVSERPDGLERYHPDRMASRILGMGDVQTLIEKAEEQFDTDQAMALEQKLRTQSFDMDDMLQQLQAFKKMGGMANMIGMIPGMGSLKGRMDPKDMDESRITRVEAMIHSMTPGERANPKLINGSRRKRIANGSGTTATDLNQLLGQFRQMQKMMKKISSGKGRRAVMSMLEGR
;
A
#
# COMPACT_ATOMS: atom_id res chain seq x y z
N MET A 1 -44.44 9.72 -48.98
CA MET A 1 -45.27 10.85 -48.50
C MET A 1 -45.69 10.56 -47.09
N PRO A 2 -45.17 11.26 -46.09
CA PRO A 2 -45.70 11.23 -44.72
C PRO A 2 -46.53 12.48 -44.44
N PRO A 3 -47.54 12.45 -43.56
CA PRO A 3 -48.26 13.64 -43.19
C PRO A 3 -47.55 14.42 -42.08
N GLN A 4 -47.45 15.72 -42.28
CA GLN A 4 -47.02 16.72 -41.31
C GLN A 4 -48.18 17.01 -40.35
N ILE A 5 -47.89 17.10 -39.06
CA ILE A 5 -48.81 17.65 -38.06
C ILE A 5 -48.26 19.03 -37.68
N ILE A 6 -49.05 20.04 -38.03
CA ILE A 6 -48.88 21.45 -37.66
C ILE A 6 -49.60 21.63 -36.30
N VAL A 7 -48.90 22.15 -35.30
CA VAL A 7 -49.53 22.67 -34.09
C VAL A 7 -49.39 24.17 -34.08
N SER A 8 -50.50 24.86 -34.20
CA SER A 8 -50.62 26.31 -34.17
C SER A 8 -50.68 26.82 -32.72
N ASN A 9 -49.80 27.78 -32.42
CA ASN A 9 -49.91 28.66 -31.26
C ASN A 9 -50.92 29.78 -31.52
N SER A 10 -51.85 29.96 -30.62
CA SER A 10 -52.53 31.26 -30.43
C SER A 10 -53.11 31.34 -29.03
N TRP A 11 -52.53 32.15 -28.16
CA TRP A 11 -53.24 32.78 -27.04
C TRP A 11 -52.99 34.26 -27.03
N VAL A 12 -54.13 34.94 -27.12
CA VAL A 12 -54.29 36.38 -27.19
C VAL A 12 -54.16 37.00 -25.82
N PHE A 13 -53.34 38.05 -25.70
CA PHE A 13 -53.30 38.94 -24.55
C PHE A 13 -54.53 39.86 -24.52
N SER A 14 -55.23 39.95 -23.41
CA SER A 14 -56.04 41.09 -23.05
C SER A 14 -55.65 41.57 -21.64
N GLY A 15 -55.30 42.86 -21.54
CA GLY A 15 -54.69 43.48 -20.42
C GLY A 15 -55.61 43.77 -19.25
N ILE A 16 -54.99 44.12 -18.12
CA ILE A 16 -55.45 45.12 -17.10
C ILE A 16 -54.24 45.50 -16.25
N GLY A 17 -54.11 46.78 -16.02
CA GLY A 17 -52.97 47.54 -15.49
C GLY A 17 -52.54 47.38 -14.03
N PRO A 18 -51.71 48.28 -13.52
CA PRO A 18 -50.71 47.96 -12.48
C PRO A 18 -51.18 48.19 -11.06
N ARG A 19 -50.95 47.26 -10.17
CA ARG A 19 -50.89 47.52 -8.70
C ARG A 19 -49.58 47.02 -8.12
N ARG A 20 -48.75 47.94 -7.71
CA ARG A 20 -47.58 47.70 -6.87
C ARG A 20 -48.04 46.98 -5.58
N ARG A 21 -47.46 45.81 -5.30
CA ARG A 21 -47.39 45.25 -3.93
C ARG A 21 -45.95 44.86 -3.69
N GLU A 22 -45.42 45.53 -2.67
CA GLU A 22 -44.11 45.28 -2.06
C GLU A 22 -44.04 43.85 -1.56
N CYS A 23 -43.12 43.05 -2.08
CA CYS A 23 -42.74 41.78 -1.48
C CYS A 23 -41.84 42.06 -0.28
N ARG A 24 -42.41 42.04 0.90
CA ARG A 24 -41.67 41.95 2.15
C ARG A 24 -41.22 40.50 2.35
N TRP A 25 -39.92 40.28 2.44
CA TRP A 25 -39.35 39.02 2.87
C TRP A 25 -39.65 38.74 4.33
N PRO A 26 -40.04 37.51 4.73
CA PRO A 26 -40.21 37.19 6.13
C PRO A 26 -38.81 37.04 6.80
N PRO A 27 -38.70 37.36 8.09
CA PRO A 27 -37.43 37.34 8.80
C PRO A 27 -36.90 35.90 8.97
N VAL A 28 -35.59 35.77 8.96
CA VAL A 28 -34.75 34.56 8.94
C VAL A 28 -35.03 33.54 10.06
N ALA A 29 -35.90 33.87 11.03
CA ALA A 29 -36.21 32.99 12.16
C ALA A 29 -37.14 31.80 11.85
N THR A 30 -37.80 31.74 10.68
CA THR A 30 -38.81 30.71 10.39
C THR A 30 -38.25 29.52 9.59
N ILE A 31 -37.00 29.62 9.10
CA ILE A 31 -36.36 28.50 8.36
C ILE A 31 -35.66 27.50 9.29
N VAL A 32 -35.36 27.90 10.54
CA VAL A 32 -34.67 26.99 11.49
C VAL A 32 -35.63 25.99 12.15
N SER A 33 -36.95 26.24 12.18
CA SER A 33 -37.90 25.35 12.83
C SER A 33 -38.42 24.18 11.95
N CYS A 34 -38.20 24.22 10.64
CA CYS A 34 -38.68 23.16 9.75
C CYS A 34 -37.65 22.03 9.52
N VAL A 35 -36.38 22.22 9.91
CA VAL A 35 -35.29 21.23 9.74
C VAL A 35 -35.15 20.31 10.99
N ILE A 36 -35.79 20.66 12.12
CA ILE A 36 -35.60 19.93 13.38
C ILE A 36 -36.59 18.75 13.56
N TRP A 37 -37.60 18.58 12.72
CA TRP A 37 -38.63 17.54 12.95
C TRP A 37 -38.59 16.31 12.01
N HIS A 38 -37.57 16.18 11.13
CA HIS A 38 -37.39 14.97 10.29
C HIS A 38 -36.01 14.28 10.44
N GLY A 39 -35.33 14.53 11.55
CA GLY A 39 -33.99 13.99 11.85
C GLY A 39 -33.99 12.92 12.93
N GLN A 40 -34.81 11.89 12.82
CA GLN A 40 -34.58 10.64 13.57
C GLN A 40 -34.42 9.48 12.62
N ARG A 41 -33.20 8.89 12.65
CA ARG A 41 -32.69 7.70 11.96
C ARG A 41 -32.09 7.92 10.57
N THR A 42 -30.96 8.59 10.53
CA THR A 42 -29.84 8.15 9.72
C THR A 42 -28.62 8.12 10.64
N SER A 43 -28.19 6.91 10.93
CA SER A 43 -26.91 6.68 11.61
C SER A 43 -25.82 7.43 10.89
N SER A 44 -25.19 8.36 11.58
CA SER A 44 -24.01 9.08 11.14
C SER A 44 -22.89 8.06 10.91
N LEU A 45 -22.73 7.61 9.67
CA LEU A 45 -21.49 7.05 9.19
C LEU A 45 -20.53 8.21 8.98
N THR A 46 -19.93 8.71 10.05
CA THR A 46 -18.62 9.31 9.97
C THR A 46 -17.68 8.20 9.57
N PRO A 47 -16.94 8.30 8.45
CA PRO A 47 -15.89 7.33 8.18
C PRO A 47 -14.88 7.46 9.31
N SER A 48 -14.85 6.49 10.20
CA SER A 48 -13.85 6.40 11.24
C SER A 48 -12.49 6.23 10.54
N SER A 49 -11.63 7.22 10.69
CA SER A 49 -10.26 7.24 10.17
C SER A 49 -9.35 6.16 10.79
N SER A 50 -9.92 5.26 11.61
CA SER A 50 -9.18 4.23 12.34
C SER A 50 -9.03 2.89 11.58
N HIS A 51 -9.60 2.72 10.38
CA HIS A 51 -9.47 1.48 9.60
C HIS A 51 -8.28 1.47 8.64
N ARG A 52 -7.50 2.57 8.54
CA ARG A 52 -6.44 2.72 7.53
C ARG A 52 -5.07 2.14 7.92
N THR A 53 -4.86 1.79 9.18
CA THR A 53 -3.56 1.35 9.72
C THR A 53 -3.45 -0.14 9.99
N LYS A 54 -4.53 -0.91 9.85
CA LYS A 54 -4.50 -2.37 10.08
C LYS A 54 -4.16 -3.20 8.84
N ALA A 55 -4.42 -2.69 7.63
CA ALA A 55 -4.25 -3.44 6.40
C ALA A 55 -2.77 -3.78 6.10
N ASP A 56 -1.85 -2.83 6.35
CA ASP A 56 -0.43 -3.03 6.05
C ASP A 56 0.28 -4.02 6.99
N LEU A 57 -0.35 -4.41 8.10
CA LEU A 57 0.23 -5.24 9.15
C LEU A 57 -0.18 -6.72 9.10
N ASN A 58 -1.18 -7.10 8.30
CA ASN A 58 -1.78 -8.43 8.33
C ASN A 58 -1.34 -9.35 7.19
N LEU A 59 -0.40 -8.90 6.34
CA LEU A 59 0.14 -9.73 5.26
C LEU A 59 0.80 -10.97 5.88
N PHE A 60 0.31 -12.16 5.56
CA PHE A 60 0.83 -13.45 6.05
C PHE A 60 0.76 -13.68 7.58
N GLU A 61 -0.01 -12.91 8.36
CA GLU A 61 -0.02 -12.99 9.83
C GLU A 61 -0.27 -14.43 10.32
N SER A 62 -1.26 -15.12 9.74
CA SER A 62 -1.58 -16.50 10.12
C SER A 62 -0.46 -17.49 9.82
N LEU A 63 0.21 -17.36 8.68
CA LEU A 63 1.33 -18.22 8.29
C LEU A 63 2.57 -17.90 9.13
N SER A 64 2.87 -16.62 9.33
CA SER A 64 3.99 -16.14 10.12
C SER A 64 3.93 -16.63 11.57
N ASP A 65 2.77 -16.54 12.21
CA ASP A 65 2.60 -16.99 13.61
C ASP A 65 2.85 -18.51 13.75
N LYS A 66 2.38 -19.31 12.81
CA LYS A 66 2.59 -20.77 12.82
C LYS A 66 4.05 -21.13 12.58
N LEU A 67 4.70 -20.49 11.62
CA LEU A 67 6.12 -20.70 11.34
C LEU A 67 6.99 -20.28 12.53
N ASN A 68 6.71 -19.12 13.13
CA ASN A 68 7.42 -18.65 14.33
C ASN A 68 7.22 -19.61 15.50
N GLY A 69 6.02 -20.17 15.68
CA GLY A 69 5.75 -21.18 16.70
C GLY A 69 6.59 -22.45 16.51
N ALA A 70 6.74 -22.94 15.27
CA ALA A 70 7.59 -24.08 14.93
C ALA A 70 9.08 -23.79 15.22
N PHE A 71 9.56 -22.59 14.84
CA PHE A 71 10.97 -22.21 15.01
C PHE A 71 11.34 -21.86 16.44
N ALA A 72 10.43 -21.29 17.24
CA ALA A 72 10.67 -20.98 18.65
C ALA A 72 11.07 -22.21 19.47
N LYS A 73 10.51 -23.37 19.12
CA LYS A 73 10.84 -24.65 19.77
C LYS A 73 12.28 -25.11 19.49
N MET A 74 12.82 -24.73 18.31
CA MET A 74 14.20 -25.08 17.93
C MET A 74 15.23 -24.07 18.40
N THR A 75 14.94 -22.77 18.32
CA THR A 75 15.89 -21.72 18.67
C THR A 75 16.22 -21.68 20.17
N GLY A 76 15.33 -22.21 21.03
CA GLY A 76 15.57 -22.34 22.49
C GLY A 76 16.44 -23.52 22.89
N LYS A 77 16.78 -24.44 21.97
CA LYS A 77 17.59 -25.61 22.26
C LYS A 77 19.06 -25.37 21.92
N GLY A 78 19.95 -25.50 22.87
CA GLY A 78 21.41 -25.34 22.67
C GLY A 78 22.04 -26.42 21.76
N LYS A 79 21.40 -27.59 21.63
CA LYS A 79 21.75 -28.67 20.71
C LYS A 79 20.49 -29.14 19.98
N LEU A 80 20.55 -29.30 18.69
CA LEU A 80 19.49 -29.88 17.87
C LEU A 80 19.85 -31.31 17.48
N SER A 81 18.84 -32.17 17.49
CA SER A 81 18.91 -33.51 16.91
C SER A 81 18.20 -33.52 15.57
N GLU A 82 18.47 -34.52 14.71
CA GLU A 82 17.77 -34.75 13.47
C GLU A 82 16.24 -34.87 13.67
N LYS A 83 15.82 -35.48 14.79
CA LYS A 83 14.40 -35.55 15.18
C LYS A 83 13.77 -34.19 15.42
N ASP A 84 14.49 -33.25 16.03
CA ASP A 84 13.98 -31.90 16.31
C ASP A 84 13.75 -31.15 15.02
N ILE A 85 14.63 -31.34 14.02
CA ILE A 85 14.49 -30.73 12.68
C ILE A 85 13.28 -31.36 11.95
N ASP A 86 13.15 -32.69 11.97
CA ASP A 86 12.02 -33.39 11.33
C ASP A 86 10.68 -32.98 11.94
N GLU A 87 10.60 -32.81 13.27
CA GLU A 87 9.39 -32.36 13.95
C GLU A 87 9.01 -30.94 13.52
N ALA A 88 9.98 -30.03 13.51
CA ALA A 88 9.73 -28.65 13.09
C ALA A 88 9.37 -28.54 11.60
N LEU A 89 10.04 -29.29 10.73
CA LEU A 89 9.70 -29.32 9.29
C LEU A 89 8.30 -29.92 9.04
N ARG A 90 7.85 -30.84 9.91
CA ARG A 90 6.48 -31.32 9.87
C ARG A 90 5.47 -30.20 10.23
N GLU A 91 5.75 -29.40 11.24
CA GLU A 91 4.91 -28.25 11.59
C GLU A 91 4.93 -27.19 10.48
N VAL A 92 6.10 -26.89 9.90
CA VAL A 92 6.23 -25.99 8.73
C VAL A 92 5.41 -26.47 7.55
N ARG A 93 5.48 -27.79 7.23
CA ARG A 93 4.67 -28.39 6.18
C ARG A 93 3.17 -28.20 6.42
N LEU A 94 2.70 -28.43 7.63
CA LEU A 94 1.30 -28.24 7.98
C LEU A 94 0.90 -26.76 7.84
N ALA A 95 1.73 -25.84 8.33
CA ALA A 95 1.48 -24.40 8.22
C ALA A 95 1.35 -23.96 6.76
N LEU A 96 2.22 -24.43 5.87
CA LEU A 96 2.16 -24.10 4.43
C LEU A 96 0.89 -24.67 3.77
N LEU A 97 0.50 -25.90 4.09
CA LEU A 97 -0.72 -26.51 3.54
C LEU A 97 -1.99 -25.81 4.05
N GLU A 98 -2.03 -25.41 5.33
CA GLU A 98 -3.13 -24.64 5.90
C GLU A 98 -3.19 -23.20 5.33
N ALA A 99 -2.05 -22.68 4.88
CA ALA A 99 -1.96 -21.42 4.15
C ALA A 99 -2.36 -21.55 2.68
N ASP A 100 -2.84 -22.69 2.23
CA ASP A 100 -3.25 -22.98 0.85
C ASP A 100 -2.08 -22.90 -0.16
N VAL A 101 -0.86 -23.31 0.25
CA VAL A 101 0.27 -23.48 -0.66
C VAL A 101 0.12 -24.79 -1.42
N ASP A 102 0.47 -24.81 -2.72
CA ASP A 102 0.42 -26.00 -3.55
C ASP A 102 1.20 -27.17 -2.91
N PHE A 103 0.63 -28.37 -3.00
CA PHE A 103 1.19 -29.56 -2.36
C PHE A 103 2.58 -29.93 -2.89
N LYS A 104 2.82 -29.79 -4.22
CA LYS A 104 4.12 -30.12 -4.83
C LYS A 104 5.17 -29.10 -4.39
N VAL A 105 4.79 -27.82 -4.35
CA VAL A 105 5.65 -26.72 -3.87
C VAL A 105 6.02 -26.94 -2.40
N THR A 106 5.04 -27.21 -1.55
CA THR A 106 5.27 -27.51 -0.12
C THR A 106 6.21 -28.72 0.07
N ARG A 107 6.00 -29.79 -0.71
CA ARG A 107 6.83 -30.99 -0.62
C ARG A 107 8.26 -30.76 -1.05
N SER A 108 8.47 -30.06 -2.16
CA SER A 108 9.80 -29.72 -2.68
C SER A 108 10.55 -28.81 -1.71
N PHE A 109 9.87 -27.81 -1.15
CA PHE A 109 10.43 -26.91 -0.16
C PHE A 109 10.92 -27.64 1.10
N VAL A 110 10.06 -28.44 1.76
CA VAL A 110 10.43 -29.20 2.94
C VAL A 110 11.60 -30.11 2.69
N ARG A 111 11.63 -30.76 1.50
CA ARG A 111 12.75 -31.62 1.09
C ARG A 111 14.03 -30.80 0.94
N ALA A 112 14.01 -29.69 0.23
CA ALA A 112 15.18 -28.85 0.01
C ALA A 112 15.77 -28.32 1.34
N VAL A 113 14.90 -27.89 2.25
CA VAL A 113 15.35 -27.46 3.60
C VAL A 113 15.97 -28.63 4.37
N LYS A 114 15.36 -29.83 4.34
CA LYS A 114 15.88 -31.00 5.02
C LYS A 114 17.23 -31.42 4.47
N ASP A 115 17.37 -31.52 3.15
CA ASP A 115 18.61 -31.93 2.46
C ASP A 115 19.75 -30.96 2.84
N ARG A 116 19.51 -29.64 2.77
CA ARG A 116 20.49 -28.63 3.17
C ARG A 116 20.81 -28.63 4.66
N ALA A 117 19.82 -28.82 5.50
CA ALA A 117 20.02 -28.89 6.96
C ALA A 117 20.89 -30.10 7.35
N SER A 118 20.89 -31.17 6.57
CA SER A 118 21.74 -32.35 6.79
C SER A 118 23.16 -32.15 6.28
N ASP A 119 23.36 -31.41 5.18
CA ASP A 119 24.66 -31.22 4.51
C ASP A 119 25.52 -30.14 5.21
N GLU A 120 24.90 -29.08 5.76
CA GLU A 120 25.62 -27.94 6.37
C GLU A 120 26.00 -28.21 7.82
N ASN A 121 26.64 -29.21 8.24
CA ASN A 121 27.17 -29.43 9.61
C ASN A 121 26.50 -28.59 10.75
N ILE A 122 25.18 -28.40 10.64
CA ILE A 122 24.38 -27.54 11.51
C ILE A 122 24.47 -28.01 12.96
N PHE A 123 24.56 -29.32 13.16
CA PHE A 123 24.69 -29.94 14.49
C PHE A 123 25.96 -29.52 15.22
N ALA A 124 27.00 -29.09 14.48
CA ALA A 124 28.26 -28.62 15.06
C ALA A 124 28.26 -27.09 15.29
N SER A 125 27.23 -26.37 14.85
CA SER A 125 27.11 -24.91 15.03
C SER A 125 26.84 -24.53 16.48
N LEU A 126 27.34 -23.36 16.91
CA LEU A 126 27.01 -22.75 18.20
C LEU A 126 25.54 -22.26 18.24
N THR A 127 24.90 -22.05 17.07
CA THR A 127 23.51 -21.57 16.95
C THR A 127 22.73 -22.39 15.92
N PRO A 128 22.51 -23.70 16.14
CA PRO A 128 21.95 -24.56 15.11
C PRO A 128 20.51 -24.18 14.71
N GLY A 129 19.68 -23.71 15.65
CA GLY A 129 18.33 -23.24 15.35
C GLY A 129 18.29 -22.02 14.41
N GLN A 130 19.21 -21.07 14.57
CA GLN A 130 19.31 -19.91 13.69
C GLN A 130 19.78 -20.31 12.29
N SER A 131 20.66 -21.29 12.17
CA SER A 131 21.12 -21.83 10.89
C SER A 131 19.97 -22.47 10.11
N VAL A 132 19.07 -23.21 10.75
CA VAL A 132 17.87 -23.76 10.11
C VAL A 132 16.92 -22.66 9.64
N VAL A 133 16.69 -21.63 10.48
CA VAL A 133 15.83 -20.46 10.08
C VAL A 133 16.41 -19.75 8.87
N ARG A 134 17.75 -19.58 8.80
CA ARG A 134 18.43 -19.00 7.63
C ARG A 134 18.20 -19.82 6.39
N ILE A 135 18.35 -21.15 6.44
CA ILE A 135 18.08 -22.04 5.32
C ILE A 135 16.63 -21.93 4.85
N VAL A 136 15.69 -21.92 5.79
CA VAL A 136 14.25 -21.74 5.49
C VAL A 136 14.02 -20.41 4.76
N ASN A 137 14.63 -19.32 5.22
CA ASN A 137 14.53 -18.02 4.56
C ASN A 137 15.06 -18.08 3.12
N GLU A 138 16.25 -18.63 2.92
CA GLU A 138 16.86 -18.73 1.61
C GLU A 138 16.03 -19.61 0.64
N GLU A 139 15.45 -20.70 1.12
CA GLU A 139 14.56 -21.55 0.31
C GLU A 139 13.21 -20.87 0.03
N LEU A 140 12.67 -20.08 0.98
CA LEU A 140 11.48 -19.23 0.73
C LEU A 140 11.76 -18.20 -0.36
N VAL A 141 12.89 -17.48 -0.28
CA VAL A 141 13.29 -16.52 -1.32
C VAL A 141 13.35 -17.16 -2.69
N LYS A 142 13.91 -18.37 -2.82
CA LYS A 142 13.97 -19.11 -4.08
C LYS A 142 12.57 -19.43 -4.63
N ILE A 143 11.66 -19.90 -3.80
CA ILE A 143 10.28 -20.23 -4.22
C ILE A 143 9.54 -18.98 -4.66
N LEU A 144 9.75 -17.88 -3.97
CA LEU A 144 9.14 -16.59 -4.26
C LEU A 144 9.71 -15.92 -5.53
N GLY A 145 10.81 -16.44 -6.08
CA GLY A 145 11.35 -15.99 -7.36
C GLY A 145 12.83 -15.63 -7.38
N GLY A 146 13.49 -15.63 -6.22
CA GLY A 146 14.92 -15.30 -6.08
C GLY A 146 15.16 -13.79 -6.08
N GLU A 147 15.21 -13.18 -7.24
CA GLU A 147 15.43 -11.75 -7.44
C GLU A 147 14.15 -11.02 -7.85
N ALA A 148 14.09 -9.73 -7.54
CA ALA A 148 12.99 -8.88 -7.98
C ALA A 148 13.07 -8.59 -9.47
N GLU A 149 12.01 -8.85 -10.21
CA GLU A 149 11.93 -8.58 -11.64
C GLU A 149 11.07 -7.32 -11.90
N GLY A 150 11.63 -6.33 -12.59
CA GLY A 150 10.94 -5.10 -12.98
C GLY A 150 10.23 -5.24 -14.34
N LEU A 151 9.68 -4.11 -14.81
CA LEU A 151 9.15 -4.02 -16.17
C LEU A 151 10.30 -4.01 -17.19
N THR A 152 10.10 -4.75 -18.27
CA THR A 152 10.98 -4.70 -19.44
C THR A 152 10.62 -3.46 -20.26
N ARG A 153 11.61 -2.68 -20.65
CA ARG A 153 11.42 -1.53 -21.54
C ARG A 153 11.56 -1.95 -22.99
N GLY A 154 10.66 -1.50 -23.84
CA GLY A 154 10.75 -1.70 -25.28
C GLY A 154 11.93 -0.93 -25.89
N GLU A 155 12.43 -1.37 -27.03
CA GLU A 155 13.52 -0.71 -27.78
C GLU A 155 13.12 0.68 -28.27
N ALA A 156 11.84 0.88 -28.54
CA ALA A 156 11.27 2.16 -29.00
C ALA A 156 9.93 2.42 -28.31
N PRO A 157 9.59 3.70 -28.03
CA PRO A 157 8.30 4.08 -27.46
C PRO A 157 7.14 3.90 -28.48
N PRO A 158 5.93 3.53 -27.97
CA PRO A 158 5.64 3.22 -26.57
C PRO A 158 6.04 1.79 -26.17
N THR A 159 6.47 1.62 -24.94
CA THR A 159 6.47 0.29 -24.28
C THR A 159 5.03 -0.10 -24.02
N ILE A 160 4.53 -1.12 -24.71
CA ILE A 160 3.13 -1.58 -24.61
C ILE A 160 3.04 -2.61 -23.49
N ILE A 161 2.15 -2.35 -22.52
CA ILE A 161 1.83 -3.24 -21.40
C ILE A 161 0.38 -3.68 -21.53
N MET A 162 0.13 -4.96 -21.73
CA MET A 162 -1.21 -5.53 -21.81
C MET A 162 -1.58 -6.17 -20.47
N LEU A 163 -2.65 -5.69 -19.82
CA LEU A 163 -3.17 -6.29 -18.61
C LEU A 163 -4.24 -7.31 -18.95
N VAL A 164 -4.06 -8.56 -18.50
CA VAL A 164 -5.00 -9.66 -18.70
C VAL A 164 -5.48 -10.24 -17.36
N GLY A 165 -6.58 -10.98 -17.35
CA GLY A 165 -7.10 -11.63 -16.15
C GLY A 165 -8.62 -11.62 -16.07
N LEU A 166 -9.17 -12.32 -15.07
CA LEU A 166 -10.60 -12.49 -14.87
C LEU A 166 -11.31 -11.18 -14.47
N GLN A 167 -12.63 -11.20 -14.46
CA GLN A 167 -13.45 -10.08 -13.99
C GLN A 167 -13.29 -9.89 -12.48
N GLY A 168 -13.22 -8.63 -12.03
CA GLY A 168 -13.18 -8.30 -10.60
C GLY A 168 -11.83 -8.47 -9.91
N VAL A 169 -10.79 -8.96 -10.61
CA VAL A 169 -9.43 -9.10 -10.05
C VAL A 169 -8.68 -7.77 -9.89
N GLY A 170 -9.21 -6.66 -10.44
CA GLY A 170 -8.63 -5.33 -10.25
C GLY A 170 -7.78 -4.82 -11.41
N LYS A 171 -7.99 -5.27 -12.67
CA LYS A 171 -7.23 -4.81 -13.85
C LYS A 171 -7.26 -3.29 -14.01
N THR A 172 -8.44 -2.70 -14.11
CA THR A 172 -8.62 -1.26 -14.27
C THR A 172 -7.96 -0.44 -13.15
N THR A 173 -8.10 -0.91 -11.91
CA THR A 173 -7.44 -0.28 -10.76
C THR A 173 -5.92 -0.43 -10.84
N SER A 174 -5.43 -1.60 -11.25
CA SER A 174 -4.00 -1.85 -11.45
C SER A 174 -3.42 -1.02 -12.58
N ALA A 175 -4.17 -0.82 -13.68
CA ALA A 175 -3.77 0.07 -14.78
C ALA A 175 -3.52 1.51 -14.27
N ALA A 176 -4.45 2.05 -13.48
CA ALA A 176 -4.32 3.38 -12.91
C ALA A 176 -3.16 3.50 -11.92
N LYS A 177 -2.99 2.50 -11.05
CA LYS A 177 -1.88 2.46 -10.07
C LYS A 177 -0.52 2.33 -10.74
N LEU A 178 -0.43 1.48 -11.76
CA LEU A 178 0.81 1.30 -12.55
C LEU A 178 1.16 2.57 -13.32
N ALA A 179 0.17 3.24 -13.91
CA ALA A 179 0.37 4.52 -14.59
C ALA A 179 0.88 5.59 -13.62
N ARG A 180 0.35 5.64 -12.38
CA ARG A 180 0.86 6.53 -11.34
C ARG A 180 2.32 6.23 -11.00
N LEU A 181 2.64 4.96 -10.73
CA LEU A 181 3.99 4.53 -10.36
C LEU A 181 5.02 4.86 -11.46
N LEU A 182 4.65 4.74 -12.73
CA LEU A 182 5.51 5.12 -13.85
C LEU A 182 5.66 6.65 -13.95
N ARG A 183 4.60 7.42 -13.70
CA ARG A 183 4.68 8.88 -13.67
C ARG A 183 5.55 9.42 -12.54
N GLU A 184 5.56 8.77 -11.39
CA GLU A 184 6.47 9.10 -10.29
C GLU A 184 7.95 8.88 -10.66
N GLN A 185 8.21 8.15 -11.76
CA GLN A 185 9.54 7.96 -12.36
C GLN A 185 9.79 8.91 -13.55
N ASP A 186 9.02 9.99 -13.67
CA ASP A 186 9.08 10.99 -14.76
C ASP A 186 8.80 10.41 -16.16
N GLU A 187 8.07 9.28 -16.25
CA GLU A 187 7.69 8.68 -17.52
C GLU A 187 6.35 9.24 -18.03
N THR A 188 6.23 9.39 -19.36
CA THR A 188 4.95 9.73 -20.00
C THR A 188 4.13 8.47 -20.21
N VAL A 189 2.88 8.46 -19.72
CA VAL A 189 2.01 7.29 -19.71
C VAL A 189 0.65 7.61 -20.30
N ALA A 190 0.11 6.66 -21.09
CA ALA A 190 -1.28 6.65 -21.51
C ALA A 190 -1.92 5.29 -21.18
N ILE A 191 -3.24 5.28 -21.02
CA ILE A 191 -4.01 4.05 -20.79
C ILE A 191 -5.03 3.92 -21.93
N ALA A 192 -5.24 2.73 -22.47
CA ALA A 192 -6.28 2.45 -23.44
C ALA A 192 -7.40 1.62 -22.81
N ALA A 193 -8.64 2.10 -22.90
CA ALA A 193 -9.83 1.44 -22.38
C ALA A 193 -10.34 0.40 -23.39
N CYS A 194 -9.80 -0.82 -23.35
CA CYS A 194 -10.17 -1.92 -24.24
C CYS A 194 -11.35 -2.76 -23.71
N ASP A 195 -11.81 -2.57 -22.47
CA ASP A 195 -13.02 -3.24 -21.92
C ASP A 195 -14.30 -2.52 -22.41
N LEU A 196 -14.68 -2.77 -23.65
CA LEU A 196 -15.87 -2.17 -24.25
C LEU A 196 -17.20 -2.81 -23.77
N ARG A 197 -17.13 -3.96 -23.11
CA ARG A 197 -18.31 -4.67 -22.59
C ARG A 197 -18.91 -3.98 -21.34
N ARG A 198 -18.12 -3.14 -20.68
CA ARG A 198 -18.49 -2.46 -19.44
C ARG A 198 -18.33 -0.94 -19.57
N PRO A 199 -19.32 -0.22 -20.14
CA PRO A 199 -19.23 1.24 -20.33
C PRO A 199 -18.89 2.00 -19.04
N ALA A 200 -19.42 1.57 -17.90
CA ALA A 200 -19.11 2.17 -16.60
C ALA A 200 -17.62 2.01 -16.22
N ALA A 201 -16.95 0.94 -16.65
CA ALA A 201 -15.52 0.77 -16.42
C ALA A 201 -14.67 1.76 -17.23
N ILE A 202 -15.11 2.08 -18.46
CA ILE A 202 -14.45 3.12 -19.28
C ILE A 202 -14.55 4.48 -18.60
N GLU A 203 -15.75 4.85 -18.13
CA GLU A 203 -15.94 6.12 -17.42
C GLU A 203 -15.12 6.18 -16.11
N GLN A 204 -15.10 5.09 -15.36
CA GLN A 204 -14.27 4.97 -14.16
C GLN A 204 -12.79 5.15 -14.49
N LEU A 205 -12.29 4.53 -15.57
CA LEU A 205 -10.90 4.64 -15.97
C LEU A 205 -10.55 6.07 -16.40
N VAL A 206 -11.47 6.74 -17.12
CA VAL A 206 -11.31 8.16 -17.50
C VAL A 206 -11.26 9.06 -16.27
N GLN A 207 -12.11 8.82 -15.28
CA GLN A 207 -12.09 9.57 -14.02
C GLN A 207 -10.74 9.39 -13.31
N LEU A 208 -10.29 8.14 -13.15
CA LEU A 208 -8.99 7.82 -12.54
C LEU A 208 -7.83 8.46 -13.33
N GLY A 209 -7.88 8.42 -14.65
CA GLY A 209 -6.89 9.07 -15.51
C GLY A 209 -6.84 10.58 -15.30
N ASN A 210 -7.99 11.24 -15.24
CA ASN A 210 -8.09 12.68 -14.97
C ASN A 210 -7.51 13.04 -13.58
N ASP A 211 -7.85 12.28 -12.55
CA ASP A 211 -7.35 12.50 -11.18
C ASP A 211 -5.82 12.34 -11.10
N LEU A 212 -5.27 11.45 -11.91
CA LEU A 212 -3.83 11.20 -12.01
C LEU A 212 -3.13 12.08 -13.06
N GLY A 213 -3.87 12.84 -13.89
CA GLY A 213 -3.34 13.57 -15.03
C GLY A 213 -2.72 12.65 -16.10
N VAL A 214 -3.28 11.46 -16.30
CA VAL A 214 -2.90 10.46 -17.31
C VAL A 214 -3.93 10.47 -18.43
N HIS A 215 -3.46 10.52 -19.68
CA HIS A 215 -4.35 10.43 -20.82
C HIS A 215 -4.97 9.05 -20.96
N VAL A 216 -6.31 8.99 -21.11
CA VAL A 216 -7.04 7.74 -21.33
C VAL A 216 -7.62 7.75 -22.75
N TYR A 217 -7.09 6.87 -23.60
CA TYR A 217 -7.62 6.63 -24.93
C TYR A 217 -8.90 5.77 -24.83
N ARG A 218 -9.96 6.23 -25.47
CA ARG A 218 -11.24 5.53 -25.51
C ARG A 218 -11.96 5.73 -26.85
N GLU A 219 -12.79 4.78 -27.20
CA GLU A 219 -13.67 4.86 -28.36
C GLU A 219 -15.13 4.54 -27.96
N ASP A 220 -16.06 4.83 -28.86
CA ASP A 220 -17.47 4.50 -28.68
C ASP A 220 -17.66 2.97 -28.72
N PRO A 221 -18.13 2.33 -27.62
CA PRO A 221 -18.30 0.87 -27.56
C PRO A 221 -19.21 0.29 -28.64
N GLN A 222 -20.11 1.10 -29.19
CA GLN A 222 -21.05 0.65 -30.25
C GLN A 222 -20.42 0.69 -31.65
N LYS A 223 -19.29 1.38 -31.85
CA LYS A 223 -18.66 1.60 -33.14
C LYS A 223 -17.28 0.97 -33.28
N SER A 224 -16.74 0.44 -32.19
CA SER A 224 -15.40 -0.09 -32.16
C SER A 224 -15.34 -1.51 -31.57
N THR A 225 -14.17 -2.13 -31.68
CA THR A 225 -13.84 -3.41 -31.07
C THR A 225 -12.62 -3.26 -30.20
N PRO A 226 -12.40 -4.12 -29.18
CA PRO A 226 -11.22 -4.07 -28.31
C PRO A 226 -9.90 -4.02 -29.11
N LEU A 227 -9.82 -4.82 -30.17
CA LEU A 227 -8.68 -4.85 -31.11
C LEU A 227 -8.43 -3.49 -31.77
N LYS A 228 -9.48 -2.84 -32.30
CA LYS A 228 -9.34 -1.53 -32.94
C LYS A 228 -8.92 -0.44 -31.95
N VAL A 229 -9.49 -0.45 -30.74
CA VAL A 229 -9.10 0.46 -29.66
C VAL A 229 -7.62 0.33 -29.38
N ALA A 230 -7.13 -0.91 -29.18
CA ALA A 230 -5.71 -1.17 -28.92
C ALA A 230 -4.80 -0.66 -30.06
N GLN A 231 -5.12 -1.00 -31.32
CA GLN A 231 -4.33 -0.56 -32.49
C GLN A 231 -4.30 0.96 -32.65
N ASN A 232 -5.44 1.63 -32.45
CA ASN A 232 -5.52 3.08 -32.58
C ASN A 232 -4.84 3.80 -31.42
N ALA A 233 -4.94 3.27 -30.20
CA ALA A 233 -4.22 3.76 -29.03
C ALA A 233 -2.70 3.69 -29.24
N VAL A 234 -2.17 2.60 -29.81
CA VAL A 234 -0.75 2.49 -30.16
C VAL A 234 -0.32 3.57 -31.15
N LYS A 235 -1.12 3.79 -32.23
CA LYS A 235 -0.83 4.86 -33.20
C LYS A 235 -0.84 6.26 -32.57
N GLU A 236 -1.77 6.50 -31.65
CA GLU A 236 -1.84 7.78 -30.94
C GLU A 236 -0.66 7.95 -29.98
N ALA A 237 -0.34 6.92 -29.21
CA ALA A 237 0.81 6.92 -28.30
C ALA A 237 2.14 7.17 -29.04
N GLN A 238 2.32 6.56 -30.22
CA GLN A 238 3.47 6.82 -31.11
C GLN A 238 3.55 8.26 -31.56
N ARG A 239 2.40 8.84 -32.00
CA ARG A 239 2.35 10.26 -32.45
C ARG A 239 2.68 11.23 -31.33
N ASN A 240 2.27 10.90 -30.09
CA ASN A 240 2.46 11.73 -28.92
C ASN A 240 3.82 11.45 -28.22
N ASN A 241 4.64 10.55 -28.75
CA ASN A 241 5.90 10.09 -28.15
C ASN A 241 5.73 9.66 -26.69
N THR A 242 4.64 8.92 -26.41
CA THR A 242 4.34 8.41 -25.07
C THR A 242 5.27 7.25 -24.75
N HIS A 243 5.89 7.25 -23.57
CA HIS A 243 6.86 6.21 -23.18
C HIS A 243 6.19 4.86 -22.87
N TYR A 244 5.05 4.88 -22.18
CA TYR A 244 4.31 3.67 -21.81
C TYR A 244 2.85 3.75 -22.20
N LEU A 245 2.35 2.69 -22.83
CA LEU A 245 0.91 2.52 -23.12
C LEU A 245 0.40 1.28 -22.38
N ILE A 246 -0.55 1.45 -21.48
CA ILE A 246 -1.19 0.37 -20.72
C ILE A 246 -2.53 0.04 -21.36
N LEU A 247 -2.73 -1.21 -21.78
CA LEU A 247 -3.99 -1.70 -22.34
C LEU A 247 -4.80 -2.36 -21.19
N ASP A 248 -5.91 -1.74 -20.80
CA ASP A 248 -6.87 -2.31 -19.83
C ASP A 248 -7.87 -3.16 -20.60
N THR A 249 -7.64 -4.48 -20.65
CA THR A 249 -8.47 -5.41 -21.44
C THR A 249 -9.70 -5.86 -20.69
N SER A 250 -10.66 -6.43 -21.42
CA SER A 250 -11.85 -7.05 -20.84
C SER A 250 -11.48 -8.24 -19.94
N GLY A 251 -12.39 -8.57 -19.01
CA GLY A 251 -12.32 -9.78 -18.19
C GLY A 251 -13.67 -10.46 -18.17
N ARG A 252 -13.68 -11.78 -18.10
CA ARG A 252 -14.87 -12.58 -17.88
C ARG A 252 -14.84 -13.27 -16.53
N ILE A 253 -15.96 -13.81 -16.10
CA ILE A 253 -16.10 -14.52 -14.82
C ILE A 253 -15.26 -15.80 -14.82
N ALA A 254 -15.17 -16.46 -15.98
CA ALA A 254 -14.38 -17.65 -16.19
C ALA A 254 -13.54 -17.51 -17.46
N ILE A 255 -12.51 -18.31 -17.58
CA ILE A 255 -11.72 -18.44 -18.79
C ILE A 255 -12.57 -19.20 -19.81
N ASP A 256 -12.81 -18.60 -20.95
CA ASP A 256 -13.50 -19.19 -22.09
C ASP A 256 -12.73 -18.90 -23.40
N ASP A 257 -13.02 -19.66 -24.44
CA ASP A 257 -12.32 -19.53 -25.72
C ASP A 257 -12.50 -18.17 -26.36
N GLU A 258 -13.67 -17.52 -26.19
CA GLU A 258 -13.92 -16.20 -26.75
C GLU A 258 -13.07 -15.11 -26.09
N LEU A 259 -12.86 -15.18 -24.75
CA LEU A 259 -11.96 -14.27 -24.06
C LEU A 259 -10.53 -14.48 -24.52
N MET A 260 -10.09 -15.74 -24.58
CA MET A 260 -8.71 -16.05 -24.96
C MET A 260 -8.42 -15.64 -26.39
N GLN A 261 -9.35 -15.90 -27.32
CA GLN A 261 -9.21 -15.46 -28.71
C GLN A 261 -9.13 -13.93 -28.82
N GLU A 262 -9.99 -13.17 -28.13
CA GLU A 262 -9.94 -11.70 -28.11
C GLU A 262 -8.56 -11.20 -27.63
N LEU A 263 -8.02 -11.80 -26.59
CA LEU A 263 -6.71 -11.40 -26.03
C LEU A 263 -5.55 -11.83 -26.95
N GLU A 264 -5.61 -12.99 -27.58
CA GLU A 264 -4.66 -13.47 -28.57
C GLU A 264 -4.61 -12.52 -29.79
N GLU A 265 -5.77 -12.14 -30.32
CA GLU A 265 -5.89 -11.17 -31.44
C GLU A 265 -5.27 -9.82 -31.09
N ILE A 266 -5.56 -9.29 -29.90
CA ILE A 266 -4.96 -8.04 -29.42
C ILE A 266 -3.44 -8.20 -29.32
N ARG A 267 -2.96 -9.25 -28.67
CA ARG A 267 -1.54 -9.50 -28.46
C ARG A 267 -0.78 -9.59 -29.79
N GLU A 268 -1.30 -10.34 -30.76
CA GLU A 268 -0.68 -10.48 -32.08
C GLU A 268 -0.63 -9.15 -32.84
N ALA A 269 -1.69 -8.33 -32.72
CA ALA A 269 -1.80 -7.08 -33.44
C ALA A 269 -0.93 -5.94 -32.90
N VAL A 270 -0.69 -5.90 -31.58
CA VAL A 270 0.05 -4.80 -30.92
C VAL A 270 1.42 -5.22 -30.39
N ASN A 271 1.72 -6.51 -30.37
CA ASN A 271 2.97 -7.10 -29.89
C ASN A 271 3.46 -6.47 -28.58
N PRO A 272 2.74 -6.64 -27.46
CA PRO A 272 3.09 -6.00 -26.19
C PRO A 272 4.45 -6.50 -25.68
N VAL A 273 5.25 -5.60 -25.15
CA VAL A 273 6.52 -5.93 -24.47
C VAL A 273 6.23 -6.67 -23.17
N GLU A 274 5.13 -6.30 -22.50
CA GLU A 274 4.68 -6.91 -21.26
C GLU A 274 3.24 -7.39 -21.40
N SER A 275 3.01 -8.66 -21.10
CA SER A 275 1.69 -9.25 -20.89
C SER A 275 1.57 -9.60 -19.41
N LEU A 276 0.93 -8.73 -18.63
CA LEU A 276 0.84 -8.87 -17.19
C LEU A 276 -0.51 -9.47 -16.78
N LEU A 277 -0.47 -10.62 -16.12
CA LEU A 277 -1.65 -11.19 -15.51
C LEU A 277 -1.98 -10.51 -14.19
N VAL A 278 -3.20 -10.03 -14.09
CA VAL A 278 -3.74 -9.48 -12.82
C VAL A 278 -4.57 -10.55 -12.14
N VAL A 279 -4.21 -10.92 -10.93
CA VAL A 279 -4.91 -11.94 -10.12
C VAL A 279 -5.23 -11.42 -8.73
N ASP A 280 -6.30 -11.93 -8.16
CA ASP A 280 -6.72 -11.66 -6.79
C ASP A 280 -6.08 -12.71 -5.86
N ALA A 281 -5.20 -12.26 -4.96
CA ALA A 281 -4.50 -13.15 -4.02
C ALA A 281 -5.46 -13.93 -3.11
N MET A 282 -6.62 -13.34 -2.79
CA MET A 282 -7.61 -13.96 -1.92
C MET A 282 -8.28 -15.20 -2.52
N THR A 283 -8.17 -15.41 -3.85
CA THR A 283 -8.73 -16.59 -4.53
C THR A 283 -7.87 -17.84 -4.39
N GLY A 284 -6.69 -17.73 -3.75
CA GLY A 284 -5.85 -18.87 -3.41
C GLY A 284 -5.40 -19.67 -4.64
N GLN A 285 -5.63 -20.98 -4.64
CA GLN A 285 -5.21 -21.87 -5.74
C GLN A 285 -5.96 -21.64 -7.05
N ASP A 286 -7.13 -20.99 -7.04
CA ASP A 286 -7.81 -20.63 -8.29
C ASP A 286 -7.05 -19.55 -9.07
N ALA A 287 -6.36 -18.62 -8.36
CA ALA A 287 -5.43 -17.70 -9.00
C ALA A 287 -4.29 -18.43 -9.72
N VAL A 288 -3.73 -19.47 -9.10
CA VAL A 288 -2.63 -20.27 -9.66
C VAL A 288 -3.07 -21.04 -10.90
N ARG A 289 -4.28 -21.64 -10.86
CA ARG A 289 -4.86 -22.34 -12.02
C ARG A 289 -5.08 -21.38 -13.18
N SER A 290 -5.73 -20.24 -12.92
CA SER A 290 -5.93 -19.21 -13.94
C SER A 290 -4.57 -18.75 -14.51
N GLY A 291 -3.56 -18.58 -13.66
CA GLY A 291 -2.21 -18.24 -14.08
C GLY A 291 -1.62 -19.23 -15.08
N THR A 292 -1.81 -20.53 -14.86
CA THR A 292 -1.34 -21.57 -15.76
C THR A 292 -2.04 -21.50 -17.12
N GLU A 293 -3.37 -21.38 -17.16
CA GLU A 293 -4.14 -21.30 -18.39
C GLU A 293 -3.80 -20.03 -19.21
N PHE A 294 -3.67 -18.87 -18.56
CA PHE A 294 -3.24 -17.65 -19.24
C PHE A 294 -1.80 -17.76 -19.75
N GLN A 295 -0.90 -18.42 -19.00
CA GLN A 295 0.48 -18.64 -19.45
C GLN A 295 0.54 -19.50 -20.70
N GLU A 296 -0.23 -20.57 -20.77
CA GLU A 296 -0.26 -21.50 -21.92
C GLU A 296 -0.78 -20.83 -23.20
N ARG A 297 -1.81 -19.96 -23.09
CA ARG A 297 -2.49 -19.33 -24.23
C ARG A 297 -1.88 -17.99 -24.61
N ILE A 298 -1.60 -17.13 -23.64
CA ILE A 298 -1.17 -15.75 -23.87
C ILE A 298 0.35 -15.59 -23.82
N GLY A 299 1.07 -16.40 -23.02
CA GLY A 299 2.51 -16.21 -22.82
C GLY A 299 2.79 -14.98 -21.98
N LEU A 300 2.65 -15.11 -20.66
CA LEU A 300 2.79 -14.03 -19.70
C LEU A 300 4.25 -13.65 -19.48
N THR A 301 4.52 -12.35 -19.27
CA THR A 301 5.84 -11.83 -18.88
C THR A 301 5.94 -11.49 -17.41
N GLY A 302 4.80 -11.39 -16.72
CA GLY A 302 4.74 -11.06 -15.30
C GLY A 302 3.34 -11.13 -14.73
N ILE A 303 3.29 -11.04 -13.40
CA ILE A 303 2.04 -11.10 -12.62
C ILE A 303 1.92 -9.88 -11.71
N ILE A 304 0.71 -9.35 -11.60
CA ILE A 304 0.30 -8.37 -10.59
C ILE A 304 -0.65 -9.07 -9.64
N MET A 305 -0.26 -9.26 -8.38
CA MET A 305 -1.14 -9.82 -7.35
C MET A 305 -1.84 -8.71 -6.60
N THR A 306 -3.16 -8.67 -6.69
CA THR A 306 -4.00 -7.64 -6.03
C THR A 306 -4.56 -8.16 -4.70
N LYS A 307 -5.07 -7.23 -3.89
CA LYS A 307 -5.77 -7.49 -2.61
C LYS A 307 -4.94 -8.30 -1.61
N MET A 308 -3.62 -8.12 -1.66
CA MET A 308 -2.71 -8.78 -0.72
C MET A 308 -2.99 -8.37 0.73
N ASP A 309 -3.52 -7.16 0.96
CA ASP A 309 -3.96 -6.65 2.26
C ASP A 309 -5.10 -7.47 2.90
N GLY A 310 -5.87 -8.20 2.10
CA GLY A 310 -6.90 -9.14 2.55
C GLY A 310 -6.42 -10.60 2.67
N ASP A 311 -5.23 -10.93 2.17
CA ASP A 311 -4.71 -12.30 2.16
C ASP A 311 -3.79 -12.58 3.38
N ALA A 312 -4.41 -13.05 4.47
CA ALA A 312 -3.68 -13.47 5.66
C ALA A 312 -2.92 -14.80 5.48
N ARG A 313 -3.17 -15.57 4.41
CA ARG A 313 -2.60 -16.91 4.16
C ARG A 313 -1.37 -16.86 3.28
N GLY A 314 -1.41 -16.12 2.16
CA GLY A 314 -0.29 -15.95 1.25
C GLY A 314 0.07 -17.15 0.38
N GLY A 315 -0.75 -18.18 0.36
CA GLY A 315 -0.47 -19.43 -0.37
C GLY A 315 -0.41 -19.26 -1.87
N ALA A 316 -1.24 -18.34 -2.43
CA ALA A 316 -1.19 -18.02 -3.85
C ALA A 316 0.17 -17.42 -4.25
N ALA A 317 0.73 -16.50 -3.47
CA ALA A 317 2.03 -15.88 -3.74
C ALA A 317 3.17 -16.90 -3.73
N LEU A 318 3.16 -17.82 -2.76
CA LEU A 318 4.17 -18.90 -2.65
C LEU A 318 4.07 -19.94 -3.78
N SER A 319 2.87 -20.16 -4.31
CA SER A 319 2.65 -21.18 -5.36
C SER A 319 2.82 -20.62 -6.77
N MET A 320 2.46 -19.36 -6.99
CA MET A 320 2.30 -18.75 -8.31
C MET A 320 3.55 -18.89 -9.18
N ARG A 321 4.70 -18.40 -8.72
CA ARG A 321 5.97 -18.47 -9.46
C ARG A 321 6.40 -19.91 -9.73
N SER A 322 6.29 -20.78 -8.71
CA SER A 322 6.73 -22.18 -8.82
C SER A 322 5.88 -23.01 -9.77
N VAL A 323 4.58 -22.71 -9.90
CA VAL A 323 3.65 -23.47 -10.74
C VAL A 323 3.61 -22.92 -12.16
N THR A 324 3.53 -21.60 -12.33
CA THR A 324 3.39 -20.94 -13.63
C THR A 324 4.72 -20.68 -14.33
N GLY A 325 5.83 -20.62 -13.59
CA GLY A 325 7.14 -20.16 -14.08
C GLY A 325 7.22 -18.65 -14.31
N VAL A 326 6.11 -17.89 -14.12
CA VAL A 326 6.01 -16.47 -14.43
C VAL A 326 6.36 -15.63 -13.18
N PRO A 327 7.20 -14.58 -13.29
CA PRO A 327 7.57 -13.76 -12.16
C PRO A 327 6.42 -12.89 -11.67
N ILE A 328 6.30 -12.73 -10.36
CA ILE A 328 5.46 -11.69 -9.77
C ILE A 328 6.27 -10.39 -9.84
N LYS A 329 5.72 -9.35 -10.48
CA LYS A 329 6.39 -8.04 -10.63
C LYS A 329 5.85 -6.99 -9.67
N PHE A 330 4.55 -7.04 -9.36
CA PHE A 330 3.89 -6.08 -8.49
C PHE A 330 2.89 -6.74 -7.56
N ILE A 331 2.67 -6.09 -6.41
CA ILE A 331 1.63 -6.43 -5.44
C ILE A 331 0.77 -5.22 -5.11
N GLY A 332 -0.54 -5.45 -5.03
CA GLY A 332 -1.51 -4.47 -4.53
C GLY A 332 -1.74 -4.68 -3.05
N VAL A 333 -1.30 -3.73 -2.24
CA VAL A 333 -1.31 -3.81 -0.76
C VAL A 333 -2.39 -2.93 -0.12
N SER A 334 -3.13 -2.16 -0.89
CA SER A 334 -4.26 -1.36 -0.41
C SER A 334 -5.17 -0.95 -1.57
N GLU A 335 -6.40 -0.48 -1.28
CA GLU A 335 -7.31 0.08 -2.29
C GLU A 335 -6.89 1.48 -2.79
N ARG A 336 -6.00 2.15 -2.08
CA ARG A 336 -5.54 3.50 -2.39
C ARG A 336 -4.76 3.56 -3.71
N PRO A 337 -4.73 4.71 -4.39
CA PRO A 337 -3.97 4.88 -5.64
C PRO A 337 -2.47 4.60 -5.50
N ASP A 338 -1.90 4.81 -4.31
CA ASP A 338 -0.50 4.53 -3.94
C ASP A 338 -0.24 3.10 -3.49
N GLY A 339 -1.26 2.23 -3.50
CA GLY A 339 -1.19 0.87 -3.02
C GLY A 339 -0.71 -0.17 -4.04
N LEU A 340 0.22 0.16 -4.93
CA LEU A 340 0.91 -0.79 -5.80
C LEU A 340 2.41 -0.71 -5.51
N GLU A 341 2.99 -1.82 -5.07
CA GLU A 341 4.41 -1.92 -4.74
C GLU A 341 5.11 -2.90 -5.69
N ARG A 342 6.41 -2.69 -5.93
CA ARG A 342 7.25 -3.70 -6.60
C ARG A 342 7.36 -4.93 -5.71
N TYR A 343 7.35 -6.09 -6.33
CA TYR A 343 7.49 -7.35 -5.61
C TYR A 343 8.97 -7.65 -5.33
N HIS A 344 9.28 -7.89 -4.07
CA HIS A 344 10.63 -8.24 -3.60
C HIS A 344 10.58 -9.57 -2.87
N PRO A 345 11.08 -10.68 -3.45
CA PRO A 345 11.05 -12.01 -2.86
C PRO A 345 11.68 -12.11 -1.48
N ASP A 346 12.81 -11.43 -1.27
CA ASP A 346 13.54 -11.38 -0.02
C ASP A 346 12.75 -10.70 1.12
N ARG A 347 12.07 -9.59 0.81
CA ARG A 347 11.19 -8.89 1.77
C ARG A 347 9.97 -9.72 2.11
N MET A 348 9.39 -10.40 1.11
CA MET A 348 8.26 -11.30 1.32
C MET A 348 8.63 -12.49 2.20
N ALA A 349 9.77 -13.13 1.96
CA ALA A 349 10.29 -14.19 2.82
C ALA A 349 10.48 -13.70 4.27
N SER A 350 11.06 -12.51 4.45
CA SER A 350 11.25 -11.89 5.77
C SER A 350 9.92 -11.59 6.48
N ARG A 351 8.91 -11.11 5.75
CA ARG A 351 7.54 -10.89 6.30
C ARG A 351 6.89 -12.21 6.71
N ILE A 352 6.99 -13.25 5.87
CA ILE A 352 6.46 -14.60 6.16
C ILE A 352 7.11 -15.19 7.41
N LEU A 353 8.41 -14.95 7.63
CA LEU A 353 9.11 -15.43 8.82
C LEU A 353 8.94 -14.51 10.05
N GLY A 354 8.13 -13.45 9.96
CA GLY A 354 7.94 -12.49 11.05
C GLY A 354 9.22 -11.74 11.45
N MET A 355 10.23 -11.71 10.56
CA MET A 355 11.51 -11.02 10.81
C MET A 355 11.41 -9.52 10.57
N GLY A 356 10.23 -9.03 10.11
CA GLY A 356 9.99 -7.65 9.76
C GLY A 356 10.57 -7.28 8.40
N ASP A 357 10.15 -6.12 7.90
CA ASP A 357 10.62 -5.56 6.63
C ASP A 357 11.35 -4.25 6.89
N VAL A 358 12.57 -4.37 7.41
CA VAL A 358 13.41 -3.21 7.77
C VAL A 358 13.78 -2.41 6.50
N GLN A 359 13.93 -3.07 5.37
CA GLN A 359 14.38 -2.43 4.13
C GLN A 359 13.29 -1.55 3.50
N THR A 360 12.04 -2.03 3.46
CA THR A 360 10.90 -1.20 3.06
C THR A 360 10.70 -0.02 4.02
N LEU A 361 10.99 -0.19 5.31
CA LEU A 361 10.92 0.90 6.27
C LEU A 361 11.98 1.98 5.98
N ILE A 362 13.21 1.56 5.64
CA ILE A 362 14.31 2.48 5.28
C ILE A 362 13.95 3.22 3.99
N GLU A 363 13.49 2.53 2.94
CA GLU A 363 13.11 3.16 1.67
C GLU A 363 11.94 4.14 1.82
N LYS A 364 10.88 3.75 2.52
CA LYS A 364 9.77 4.68 2.83
C LYS A 364 10.22 5.87 3.69
N ALA A 365 11.23 5.67 4.52
CA ALA A 365 11.83 6.77 5.26
C ALA A 365 12.66 7.67 4.34
N GLU A 366 13.47 7.10 3.43
CA GLU A 366 14.29 7.85 2.48
C GLU A 366 13.43 8.63 1.48
N GLU A 367 12.34 8.07 0.97
CA GLU A 367 11.39 8.78 0.08
C GLU A 367 10.71 9.98 0.75
N GLN A 368 10.53 9.95 2.06
CA GLN A 368 9.84 11.02 2.82
C GLN A 368 10.80 12.02 3.47
N PHE A 369 12.07 11.67 3.61
CA PHE A 369 13.11 12.59 4.09
C PHE A 369 13.74 13.32 2.91
N ASP A 370 13.30 14.57 2.70
CA ASP A 370 14.01 15.52 1.87
C ASP A 370 15.46 15.64 2.40
N THR A 371 16.45 15.31 1.56
CA THR A 371 17.87 15.33 1.92
C THR A 371 18.28 16.67 2.51
N ASP A 372 17.67 17.77 2.06
CA ASP A 372 17.92 19.12 2.59
C ASP A 372 17.38 19.28 4.02
N GLN A 373 16.25 18.67 4.35
CA GLN A 373 15.70 18.66 5.72
C GLN A 373 16.56 17.79 6.66
N ALA A 374 17.09 16.67 6.19
CA ALA A 374 17.97 15.81 6.97
C ALA A 374 19.31 16.53 7.27
N MET A 375 19.90 17.22 6.28
CA MET A 375 21.11 18.03 6.48
C MET A 375 20.86 19.22 7.41
N ALA A 376 19.72 19.91 7.28
CA ALA A 376 19.33 20.99 8.17
C ALA A 376 19.14 20.51 9.62
N LEU A 377 18.54 19.33 9.80
CA LEU A 377 18.38 18.69 11.11
C LEU A 377 19.74 18.31 11.72
N GLU A 378 20.67 17.73 10.92
CA GLU A 378 22.02 17.42 11.37
C GLU A 378 22.77 18.69 11.80
N GLN A 379 22.63 19.77 11.05
CA GLN A 379 23.24 21.06 11.37
C GLN A 379 22.66 21.67 12.65
N LYS A 380 21.32 21.60 12.83
CA LYS A 380 20.64 22.02 14.07
C LYS A 380 21.01 21.16 15.27
N LEU A 381 21.20 19.86 15.08
CA LEU A 381 21.70 18.94 16.12
C LEU A 381 23.13 19.29 16.55
N ARG A 382 23.99 19.67 15.60
CA ARG A 382 25.37 20.13 15.89
C ARG A 382 25.41 21.46 16.65
N THR A 383 24.48 22.39 16.31
CA THR A 383 24.39 23.71 16.93
C THR A 383 23.61 23.74 18.27
N GLN A 384 23.07 22.56 18.71
CA GLN A 384 22.26 22.43 19.95
C GLN A 384 21.01 23.34 19.98
N SER A 385 20.45 23.70 18.82
CA SER A 385 19.32 24.62 18.66
C SER A 385 17.97 23.96 18.47
N PHE A 386 17.78 22.71 18.97
CA PHE A 386 16.51 21.99 18.87
C PHE A 386 15.41 22.68 19.70
N ASP A 387 14.32 23.11 19.04
CA ASP A 387 13.22 23.85 19.61
C ASP A 387 11.86 23.10 19.48
N MET A 388 10.75 23.77 19.87
CA MET A 388 9.40 23.19 19.80
C MET A 388 8.86 23.10 18.37
N ASP A 389 9.32 23.96 17.46
CA ASP A 389 8.95 23.89 16.04
C ASP A 389 9.61 22.69 15.37
N ASP A 390 10.86 22.40 15.73
CA ASP A 390 11.55 21.18 15.27
C ASP A 390 10.85 19.92 15.79
N MET A 391 10.40 19.92 17.05
CA MET A 391 9.61 18.83 17.61
C MET A 391 8.28 18.64 16.86
N LEU A 392 7.62 19.74 16.52
CA LEU A 392 6.36 19.72 15.75
C LEU A 392 6.58 19.12 14.35
N GLN A 393 7.63 19.54 13.65
CA GLN A 393 7.97 18.99 12.33
C GLN A 393 8.24 17.48 12.41
N GLN A 394 8.99 17.01 13.43
CA GLN A 394 9.23 15.60 13.64
C GLN A 394 7.94 14.81 13.92
N LEU A 395 7.03 15.36 14.73
CA LEU A 395 5.74 14.73 15.01
C LEU A 395 4.86 14.66 13.76
N GLN A 396 4.88 15.70 12.90
CA GLN A 396 4.13 15.71 11.65
C GLN A 396 4.73 14.73 10.61
N ALA A 397 6.06 14.65 10.50
CA ALA A 397 6.72 13.66 9.68
C ALA A 397 6.36 12.24 10.15
N PHE A 398 6.42 12.01 11.46
CA PHE A 398 6.04 10.75 12.09
C PHE A 398 4.57 10.36 11.84
N LYS A 399 3.66 11.32 11.84
CA LYS A 399 2.24 11.12 11.52
C LYS A 399 2.03 10.77 10.05
N LYS A 400 2.79 11.38 9.13
CA LYS A 400 2.78 11.05 7.70
C LYS A 400 3.28 9.63 7.42
N MET A 401 4.24 9.14 8.20
CA MET A 401 4.79 7.77 8.10
C MET A 401 3.84 6.67 8.61
N GLY A 402 2.58 6.99 8.98
CA GLY A 402 1.58 6.01 9.37
C GLY A 402 1.49 5.72 10.87
N GLY A 403 2.16 6.50 11.73
CA GLY A 403 2.05 6.41 13.19
C GLY A 403 2.83 5.26 13.85
N MET A 404 2.76 5.22 15.19
CA MET A 404 3.56 4.29 16.02
C MET A 404 3.20 2.81 15.83
N ALA A 405 1.95 2.52 15.49
CA ALA A 405 1.45 1.16 15.32
C ALA A 405 2.12 0.43 14.14
N ASN A 406 2.42 1.16 13.06
CA ASN A 406 3.06 0.60 11.86
C ASN A 406 4.56 0.36 12.09
N MET A 407 5.25 1.27 12.78
CA MET A 407 6.67 1.12 13.06
C MET A 407 6.98 -0.03 14.00
N ILE A 408 6.17 -0.27 15.04
CA ILE A 408 6.38 -1.38 15.99
C ILE A 408 6.21 -2.74 15.28
N GLY A 409 5.31 -2.83 14.28
CA GLY A 409 5.12 -4.05 13.48
C GLY A 409 6.28 -4.36 12.53
N MET A 410 7.09 -3.36 12.18
CA MET A 410 8.20 -3.49 11.22
C MET A 410 9.56 -3.73 11.89
N ILE A 411 9.69 -3.50 13.19
CA ILE A 411 10.95 -3.71 13.93
C ILE A 411 11.05 -5.16 14.39
N PRO A 412 12.11 -5.91 13.98
CA PRO A 412 12.30 -7.31 14.39
C PRO A 412 12.34 -7.45 15.93
N GLY A 413 11.57 -8.40 16.47
CA GLY A 413 11.53 -8.69 17.90
C GLY A 413 10.64 -7.80 18.76
N MET A 414 10.04 -6.73 18.23
CA MET A 414 9.14 -5.84 18.99
C MET A 414 7.65 -6.26 18.91
N GLY A 415 7.30 -7.25 18.10
CA GLY A 415 5.92 -7.78 18.02
C GLY A 415 5.38 -8.29 19.36
N SER A 416 6.26 -8.83 20.21
CA SER A 416 5.91 -9.28 21.57
C SER A 416 5.67 -8.13 22.58
N LEU A 417 6.11 -6.91 22.27
CA LEU A 417 5.85 -5.70 23.08
C LEU A 417 4.46 -5.11 22.82
N LYS A 418 3.84 -5.43 21.66
CA LYS A 418 2.48 -5.00 21.31
C LYS A 418 1.44 -5.45 22.36
N GLY A 419 1.65 -6.61 23.00
CA GLY A 419 0.80 -7.11 24.09
C GLY A 419 1.09 -6.53 25.49
N ARG A 420 2.17 -5.75 25.65
CA ARG A 420 2.59 -5.16 26.94
C ARG A 420 2.47 -3.64 26.99
N MET A 421 2.22 -2.98 25.87
CA MET A 421 1.98 -1.53 25.83
C MET A 421 0.50 -1.25 26.07
N ASP A 422 0.20 -0.26 26.91
CA ASP A 422 -1.18 0.17 27.17
C ASP A 422 -1.77 0.73 25.85
N PRO A 423 -2.95 0.26 25.40
CA PRO A 423 -3.62 0.79 24.20
C PRO A 423 -3.76 2.33 24.19
N LYS A 424 -3.76 2.94 25.41
CA LYS A 424 -3.77 4.40 25.57
C LYS A 424 -2.47 5.09 25.14
N ASP A 425 -1.35 4.38 25.09
CA ASP A 425 -0.07 4.95 24.65
C ASP A 425 0.07 4.97 23.12
N MET A 426 -0.80 4.27 22.39
CA MET A 426 -0.84 4.21 20.93
C MET A 426 -1.88 5.16 20.32
N ASP A 427 -2.52 6.02 21.12
CA ASP A 427 -3.64 6.86 20.69
C ASP A 427 -3.14 8.10 19.90
N GLU A 428 -3.49 8.18 18.61
CA GLU A 428 -3.24 9.34 17.73
C GLU A 428 -3.80 10.65 18.30
N SER A 429 -4.80 10.55 19.20
CA SER A 429 -5.36 11.70 19.89
C SER A 429 -4.32 12.42 20.77
N ARG A 430 -3.29 11.71 21.25
CA ARG A 430 -2.18 12.32 22.03
C ARG A 430 -1.30 13.20 21.14
N ILE A 431 -0.97 12.74 19.93
CA ILE A 431 -0.18 13.51 18.96
C ILE A 431 -0.93 14.79 18.59
N THR A 432 -2.22 14.68 18.29
CA THR A 432 -3.07 15.82 17.95
C THR A 432 -3.15 16.84 19.10
N ARG A 433 -3.22 16.40 20.36
CA ARG A 433 -3.18 17.29 21.53
C ARG A 433 -1.82 17.97 21.69
N VAL A 434 -0.73 17.26 21.43
CA VAL A 434 0.62 17.87 21.47
C VAL A 434 0.76 18.94 20.38
N GLU A 435 0.32 18.65 19.15
CA GLU A 435 0.26 19.62 18.05
C GLU A 435 -0.54 20.87 18.47
N ALA A 436 -1.74 20.70 19.03
CA ALA A 436 -2.58 21.81 19.49
C ALA A 436 -1.90 22.66 20.56
N MET A 437 -1.18 22.03 21.52
CA MET A 437 -0.42 22.75 22.54
C MET A 437 0.71 23.59 21.93
N ILE A 438 1.48 23.03 20.99
CA ILE A 438 2.59 23.73 20.32
C ILE A 438 2.04 24.89 19.46
N HIS A 439 0.95 24.66 18.72
CA HIS A 439 0.29 25.74 17.94
C HIS A 439 -0.26 26.88 18.79
N SER A 440 -0.67 26.59 20.02
CA SER A 440 -1.12 27.60 20.98
C SER A 440 0.01 28.42 21.60
N MET A 441 1.28 28.06 21.37
CA MET A 441 2.44 28.83 21.80
C MET A 441 2.77 29.92 20.80
N THR A 442 3.29 31.06 21.27
CA THR A 442 3.87 32.11 20.42
C THR A 442 5.19 31.65 19.83
N PRO A 443 5.66 32.20 18.67
CA PRO A 443 6.97 31.85 18.10
C PRO A 443 8.12 31.95 19.11
N GLY A 444 8.16 32.98 19.94
CA GLY A 444 9.17 33.13 20.99
C GLY A 444 9.10 32.07 22.10
N GLU A 445 7.92 31.56 22.41
CA GLU A 445 7.71 30.48 23.39
C GLU A 445 8.11 29.13 22.80
N ARG A 446 7.93 28.94 21.49
CA ARG A 446 8.37 27.74 20.76
C ARG A 446 9.87 27.67 20.66
N ALA A 447 10.51 28.79 20.30
CA ALA A 447 11.98 28.91 20.25
C ALA A 447 12.61 28.77 21.64
N ASN A 448 11.99 29.32 22.69
CA ASN A 448 12.52 29.26 24.06
C ASN A 448 11.45 28.88 25.08
N PRO A 449 11.21 27.60 25.31
CA PRO A 449 10.18 27.10 26.26
C PRO A 449 10.42 27.52 27.73
N LYS A 450 11.60 28.04 28.08
CA LYS A 450 11.88 28.55 29.43
C LYS A 450 11.08 29.80 29.73
N LEU A 451 10.59 30.53 28.72
CA LEU A 451 9.76 31.71 28.88
C LEU A 451 8.35 31.40 29.38
N ILE A 452 7.93 30.10 29.33
CA ILE A 452 6.56 29.70 29.68
C ILE A 452 6.40 29.63 31.19
N ASN A 453 5.91 30.75 31.77
CA ASN A 453 5.57 30.88 33.18
C ASN A 453 4.12 30.42 33.47
N GLY A 454 3.65 30.55 34.70
CA GLY A 454 2.33 30.07 35.15
C GLY A 454 1.16 30.63 34.35
N SER A 455 1.15 31.94 34.06
CA SER A 455 0.09 32.59 33.30
C SER A 455 0.07 32.16 31.83
N ARG A 456 1.24 32.04 31.23
CA ARG A 456 1.39 31.52 29.85
C ARG A 456 0.96 30.07 29.73
N ARG A 457 1.29 29.22 30.73
CA ARG A 457 0.80 27.83 30.78
C ARG A 457 -0.72 27.77 30.77
N LYS A 458 -1.38 28.58 31.57
CA LYS A 458 -2.84 28.62 31.61
C LYS A 458 -3.44 29.07 30.28
N ARG A 459 -2.84 30.09 29.62
CA ARG A 459 -3.24 30.56 28.29
C ARG A 459 -3.09 29.48 27.23
N ILE A 460 -1.93 28.80 27.17
CA ILE A 460 -1.63 27.76 26.20
C ILE A 460 -2.57 26.56 26.39
N ALA A 461 -2.77 26.10 27.63
CA ALA A 461 -3.67 25.03 27.96
C ALA A 461 -5.12 25.31 27.52
N ASN A 462 -5.61 26.52 27.85
CA ASN A 462 -6.95 26.95 27.43
C ASN A 462 -7.09 27.02 25.89
N GLY A 463 -6.09 27.60 25.21
CA GLY A 463 -6.10 27.74 23.75
C GLY A 463 -6.02 26.40 22.99
N SER A 464 -5.42 25.35 23.58
CA SER A 464 -5.30 24.03 23.01
C SER A 464 -6.39 23.05 23.44
N GLY A 465 -7.30 23.46 24.32
CA GLY A 465 -8.31 22.54 24.90
C GLY A 465 -7.72 21.45 25.78
N THR A 466 -6.51 21.67 26.34
CA THR A 466 -5.79 20.72 27.21
C THR A 466 -5.66 21.24 28.64
N THR A 467 -5.05 20.46 29.54
CA THR A 467 -4.83 20.87 30.92
C THR A 467 -3.41 21.41 31.12
N ALA A 468 -3.21 22.21 32.19
CA ALA A 468 -1.89 22.69 32.59
C ALA A 468 -0.96 21.51 32.95
N THR A 469 -1.50 20.36 33.38
CA THR A 469 -0.78 19.15 33.67
C THR A 469 -0.22 18.53 32.37
N ASP A 470 -1.02 18.44 31.31
CA ASP A 470 -0.60 17.92 30.01
C ASP A 470 0.54 18.76 29.43
N LEU A 471 0.40 20.10 29.51
CA LEU A 471 1.46 21.00 29.08
C LEU A 471 2.75 20.85 29.90
N ASN A 472 2.66 20.65 31.20
CA ASN A 472 3.83 20.38 32.06
C ASN A 472 4.52 19.05 31.68
N GLN A 473 3.73 18.04 31.35
CA GLN A 473 4.24 16.76 30.89
C GLN A 473 4.99 16.92 29.56
N LEU A 474 4.40 17.63 28.59
CA LEU A 474 5.04 17.95 27.30
C LEU A 474 6.37 18.70 27.50
N LEU A 475 6.39 19.75 28.31
CA LEU A 475 7.61 20.49 28.61
C LEU A 475 8.66 19.64 29.35
N GLY A 476 8.23 18.68 30.14
CA GLY A 476 9.10 17.69 30.81
C GLY A 476 9.75 16.74 29.80
N GLN A 477 8.95 16.15 28.93
CA GLN A 477 9.40 15.26 27.85
C GLN A 477 10.36 15.97 26.91
N PHE A 478 10.05 17.18 26.49
CA PHE A 478 10.91 18.00 25.64
C PHE A 478 12.30 18.24 26.28
N ARG A 479 12.35 18.56 27.59
CA ARG A 479 13.61 18.73 28.32
C ARG A 479 14.42 17.42 28.42
N GLN A 480 13.76 16.29 28.59
CA GLN A 480 14.43 14.98 28.59
C GLN A 480 15.03 14.66 27.21
N MET A 481 14.27 14.93 26.14
CA MET A 481 14.72 14.74 24.77
C MET A 481 15.93 15.63 24.45
N GLN A 482 15.89 16.92 24.81
CA GLN A 482 17.06 17.83 24.67
C GLN A 482 18.28 17.29 25.41
N LYS A 483 18.14 16.76 26.63
CA LYS A 483 19.24 16.15 27.38
C LYS A 483 19.79 14.90 26.71
N MET A 484 18.92 14.07 26.13
CA MET A 484 19.32 12.84 25.42
C MET A 484 20.07 13.19 24.14
N MET A 485 19.55 14.14 23.34
CA MET A 485 20.21 14.63 22.14
C MET A 485 21.60 15.24 22.44
N LYS A 486 21.71 15.99 23.52
CA LYS A 486 23.00 16.52 23.97
C LYS A 486 24.00 15.43 24.38
N LYS A 487 23.54 14.30 24.88
CA LYS A 487 24.40 13.14 25.17
C LYS A 487 24.86 12.44 23.89
N ILE A 488 23.95 12.29 22.90
CA ILE A 488 24.26 11.64 21.61
C ILE A 488 25.23 12.49 20.78
N SER A 489 25.08 13.81 20.78
CA SER A 489 25.99 14.73 20.07
C SER A 489 27.40 14.78 20.71
N SER A 490 27.57 14.31 21.93
CA SER A 490 28.89 14.18 22.55
C SER A 490 29.64 12.95 21.99
N GLY A 491 30.94 13.08 21.70
CA GLY A 491 31.75 12.04 21.04
C GLY A 491 31.77 10.65 21.71
N LYS A 492 31.40 10.56 23.02
CA LYS A 492 31.23 9.29 23.72
C LYS A 492 29.86 8.64 23.43
N GLY A 493 28.79 9.45 23.26
CA GLY A 493 27.48 8.97 22.92
C GLY A 493 27.39 8.41 21.50
N ARG A 494 28.12 9.01 20.55
CA ARG A 494 28.20 8.60 19.15
C ARG A 494 28.76 7.18 18.98
N ARG A 495 29.80 6.81 19.77
CA ARG A 495 30.36 5.46 19.77
C ARG A 495 29.40 4.43 20.35
N ALA A 496 28.64 4.79 21.40
CA ALA A 496 27.68 3.87 22.03
C ALA A 496 26.47 3.59 21.12
N VAL A 497 25.99 4.58 20.37
CA VAL A 497 24.88 4.38 19.39
C VAL A 497 25.38 3.58 18.19
N MET A 498 26.59 3.86 17.68
CA MET A 498 27.19 3.13 16.58
C MET A 498 27.42 1.65 16.93
N SER A 499 27.87 1.35 18.15
CA SER A 499 28.04 -0.03 18.63
C SER A 499 26.71 -0.77 18.85
N MET A 500 25.61 -0.05 19.13
CA MET A 500 24.28 -0.65 19.20
C MET A 500 23.69 -0.95 17.81
N LEU A 501 24.01 -0.14 16.80
CA LEU A 501 23.57 -0.35 15.41
C LEU A 501 24.43 -1.41 14.69
N GLU A 502 25.71 -1.56 15.07
CA GLU A 502 26.62 -2.55 14.48
C GLU A 502 26.50 -3.95 15.12
N GLY A 503 25.56 -4.15 16.07
CA GLY A 503 25.25 -5.48 16.62
C GLY A 503 26.40 -6.17 17.37
N ARG A 504 27.32 -5.40 17.98
CA ARG A 504 28.37 -5.92 18.87
C ARG A 504 28.12 -5.64 20.33
#